data_82af3ad769997ff3b96a53c3f279be99
#
_entry.id   82af3ad769997ff3b96a53c3f279be99
#
_cell.length_a   1.000
_cell.length_b   1.000
_cell.length_c   1.000
_cell.angle_alpha   90.00
_cell.angle_beta   90.00
_cell.angle_gamma   90.00
#
_symmetry.space_group_name_H-M   'P 1'
#
loop_
_entity.id
_entity.type
_entity.pdbx_description
1 polymer ?
#
loop_
_entity_poly.entity_id
_entity_poly.type
_entity_poly.pdbx_seq_one_letter_code
_entity_poly.pdbx_strand_id
1 'polypeptide(L)'
;RAQALLLQFSQTHGNPNPGTDLERRLRHPILGLAGVGVLAWKAYQNYQTGSQAQGQPAAAQQGQPLDQLQGADQERRGLEILQAMIMAARADGHIDANERALLTREIEQLGADDELHAWIQTQFDAPLDASALAAMADSPQAAREIYLVSVVMVDEQNPMERAWLDQLASALTLDAGLAAELEQQVLAPR
;
A
#
# COMPACT_ATOMS: atom_id res chain seq x y z
N ARG A 1 -4.91 15.92 -0.06
CA ARG A 1 -4.84 15.77 -1.53
C ARG A 1 -4.62 14.31 -1.91
N ALA A 2 -3.52 13.69 -1.50
CA ALA A 2 -3.24 12.27 -1.74
C ALA A 2 -4.34 11.34 -1.20
N GLN A 3 -4.94 11.70 -0.08
CA GLN A 3 -6.05 10.96 0.52
C GLN A 3 -7.32 11.00 -0.33
N ALA A 4 -7.68 12.17 -0.85
CA ALA A 4 -8.84 12.29 -1.74
C ALA A 4 -8.65 11.41 -2.99
N LEU A 5 -7.41 11.32 -3.48
CA LEU A 5 -7.02 10.44 -4.57
C LEU A 5 -7.26 8.96 -4.21
N LEU A 6 -6.79 8.49 -3.07
CA LEU A 6 -6.96 7.10 -2.64
C LEU A 6 -8.43 6.72 -2.40
N LEU A 7 -9.23 7.63 -1.82
CA LEU A 7 -10.68 7.43 -1.62
C LEU A 7 -11.45 7.35 -2.94
N GLN A 8 -11.14 8.22 -3.88
CA GLN A 8 -11.81 8.29 -5.17
C GLN A 8 -11.42 7.12 -6.07
N PHE A 9 -10.14 6.69 -5.98
CA PHE A 9 -9.62 5.51 -6.68
C PHE A 9 -10.43 4.24 -6.37
N SER A 10 -10.90 4.07 -5.14
CA SER A 10 -11.74 2.94 -4.74
C SER A 10 -13.18 3.01 -5.26
N GLN A 11 -13.67 4.19 -5.64
CA GLN A 11 -15.07 4.41 -6.03
C GLN A 11 -15.34 4.37 -7.54
N THR A 12 -14.33 4.60 -8.38
CA THR A 12 -14.52 4.83 -9.83
C THR A 12 -14.54 3.56 -10.68
N HIS A 13 -14.26 2.37 -10.11
CA HIS A 13 -13.96 1.17 -10.89
C HIS A 13 -15.10 0.14 -10.94
N GLY A 14 -16.27 0.56 -11.38
CA GLY A 14 -17.47 -0.29 -11.53
C GLY A 14 -17.74 -0.85 -12.95
N ASN A 15 -16.75 -0.95 -13.86
CA ASN A 15 -17.01 -1.41 -15.24
C ASN A 15 -16.33 -2.77 -15.57
N PRO A 16 -17.05 -3.76 -16.09
CA PRO A 16 -16.57 -5.13 -16.26
C PRO A 16 -15.86 -5.36 -17.60
N ASN A 17 -14.79 -4.63 -17.92
CA ASN A 17 -13.96 -4.98 -19.08
C ASN A 17 -12.70 -5.73 -18.61
N PRO A 18 -12.27 -6.83 -19.27
CA PRO A 18 -11.06 -7.54 -18.88
C PRO A 18 -9.84 -6.67 -19.20
N GLY A 19 -9.52 -5.77 -18.29
CA GLY A 19 -8.35 -4.89 -18.36
C GLY A 19 -7.04 -5.63 -18.12
N THR A 20 -5.93 -4.92 -18.28
CA THR A 20 -4.59 -5.38 -17.95
C THR A 20 -4.53 -5.88 -16.50
N ASP A 21 -3.54 -6.68 -16.17
CA ASP A 21 -3.37 -7.20 -14.81
C ASP A 21 -3.26 -6.07 -13.78
N LEU A 22 -2.59 -4.97 -14.16
CA LEU A 22 -2.53 -3.76 -13.36
C LEU A 22 -3.91 -3.13 -13.11
N GLU A 23 -4.78 -3.03 -14.14
CA GLU A 23 -6.17 -2.53 -13.96
C GLU A 23 -6.96 -3.39 -12.97
N ARG A 24 -6.74 -4.70 -12.99
CA ARG A 24 -7.38 -5.62 -12.06
C ARG A 24 -6.90 -5.37 -10.62
N ARG A 25 -5.59 -5.16 -10.42
CA ARG A 25 -4.97 -4.85 -9.13
C ARG A 25 -5.46 -3.51 -8.60
N LEU A 26 -5.49 -2.47 -9.44
CA LEU A 26 -5.98 -1.15 -9.08
C LEU A 26 -7.46 -1.12 -8.67
N ARG A 27 -8.26 -2.09 -9.13
CA ARG A 27 -9.67 -2.25 -8.73
C ARG A 27 -9.86 -3.00 -7.40
N HIS A 28 -8.77 -3.39 -6.75
CA HIS A 28 -8.90 -4.14 -5.51
C HIS A 28 -9.62 -3.31 -4.43
N PRO A 29 -10.67 -3.85 -3.78
CA PRO A 29 -11.50 -3.08 -2.84
C PRO A 29 -10.75 -2.57 -1.60
N ILE A 30 -9.53 -3.06 -1.37
CA ILE A 30 -8.67 -2.66 -0.26
C ILE A 30 -7.99 -1.31 -0.50
N LEU A 31 -7.90 -0.84 -1.77
CA LEU A 31 -7.20 0.41 -2.11
C LEU A 31 -7.91 1.68 -1.61
N GLY A 32 -9.08 1.56 -0.99
CA GLY A 32 -9.68 2.67 -0.24
C GLY A 32 -8.97 2.87 1.11
N LEU A 33 -8.82 4.13 1.52
CA LEU A 33 -8.20 4.53 2.79
C LEU A 33 -8.72 3.73 4.00
N ALA A 34 -10.04 3.61 4.14
CA ALA A 34 -10.67 2.86 5.22
C ALA A 34 -10.33 1.36 5.15
N GLY A 35 -10.11 0.81 3.94
CA GLY A 35 -9.75 -0.59 3.75
C GLY A 35 -8.35 -0.91 4.25
N VAL A 36 -7.37 -0.10 3.88
CA VAL A 36 -5.95 -0.33 4.23
C VAL A 36 -5.74 -0.28 5.74
N GLY A 37 -6.21 0.78 6.39
CA GLY A 37 -6.04 0.96 7.84
C GLY A 37 -6.75 -0.12 8.65
N VAL A 38 -8.01 -0.41 8.33
CA VAL A 38 -8.82 -1.41 9.03
C VAL A 38 -8.26 -2.82 8.86
N LEU A 39 -7.82 -3.19 7.66
CA LEU A 39 -7.29 -4.53 7.40
C LEU A 39 -5.90 -4.72 8.03
N ALA A 40 -5.03 -3.73 7.96
CA ALA A 40 -3.73 -3.77 8.63
C ALA A 40 -3.89 -3.90 10.16
N TRP A 41 -4.85 -3.19 10.74
CA TRP A 41 -5.19 -3.30 12.16
C TRP A 41 -5.80 -4.66 12.51
N LYS A 42 -6.72 -5.16 11.70
CA LYS A 42 -7.33 -6.48 11.88
C LYS A 42 -6.30 -7.60 11.80
N ALA A 43 -5.39 -7.57 10.83
CA ALA A 43 -4.30 -8.53 10.72
C ALA A 43 -3.43 -8.53 11.98
N TYR A 44 -3.09 -7.34 12.48
CA TYR A 44 -2.34 -7.24 13.73
C TYR A 44 -3.08 -7.82 14.94
N GLN A 45 -4.39 -7.58 15.06
CA GLN A 45 -5.19 -8.19 16.12
C GLN A 45 -5.23 -9.72 16.02
N ASN A 46 -5.44 -10.25 14.82
CA ASN A 46 -5.44 -11.70 14.60
C ASN A 46 -4.08 -12.32 14.94
N TYR A 47 -2.99 -11.68 14.51
CA TYR A 47 -1.64 -12.10 14.86
C TYR A 47 -1.41 -12.14 16.38
N GLN A 48 -1.86 -11.10 17.10
CA GLN A 48 -1.75 -11.08 18.57
C GLN A 48 -2.55 -12.17 19.26
N THR A 49 -3.74 -12.49 18.78
CA THR A 49 -4.58 -13.56 19.37
C THR A 49 -4.02 -14.95 19.09
N GLY A 50 -3.35 -15.14 17.96
CA GLY A 50 -2.67 -16.39 17.59
C GLY A 50 -1.32 -16.58 18.26
N SER A 51 -0.60 -15.50 18.52
CA SER A 51 0.65 -15.48 19.25
C SER A 51 0.36 -15.25 20.73
N GLN A 52 0.75 -16.17 21.60
CA GLN A 52 0.74 -15.94 23.06
C GLN A 52 1.83 -14.92 23.43
N ALA A 53 1.79 -13.74 22.83
CA ALA A 53 2.76 -12.69 23.05
C ALA A 53 2.51 -12.01 24.40
N GLN A 54 3.38 -12.30 25.34
CA GLN A 54 3.49 -11.60 26.60
C GLN A 54 3.95 -10.15 26.34
N GLY A 55 3.12 -9.21 26.68
CA GLY A 55 3.45 -7.77 26.68
C GLY A 55 2.90 -7.02 25.46
N GLN A 56 1.65 -6.59 25.56
CA GLN A 56 1.07 -5.64 24.61
C GLN A 56 1.77 -4.29 24.71
N PRO A 57 2.42 -3.79 23.64
CA PRO A 57 2.75 -2.37 23.59
C PRO A 57 1.45 -1.56 23.70
N ALA A 58 1.45 -0.49 24.48
CA ALA A 58 0.28 0.38 24.60
C ALA A 58 -0.21 0.82 23.21
N ALA A 59 -1.52 0.92 23.02
CA ALA A 59 -2.11 1.29 21.72
C ALA A 59 -1.51 2.59 21.14
N ALA A 60 -1.10 3.52 22.01
CA ALA A 60 -0.39 4.74 21.63
C ALA A 60 0.96 4.49 20.91
N GLN A 61 1.63 3.36 21.18
CA GLN A 61 2.90 3.01 20.55
C GLN A 61 2.73 2.33 19.18
N GLN A 62 1.51 1.89 18.86
CA GLN A 62 1.23 1.23 17.59
C GLN A 62 0.99 2.22 16.44
N GLY A 63 0.69 3.48 16.75
CA GLY A 63 0.27 4.48 15.78
C GLY A 63 -1.21 4.36 15.42
N GLN A 64 -1.72 5.39 14.75
CA GLN A 64 -3.11 5.45 14.31
C GLN A 64 -3.26 4.90 12.88
N PRO A 65 -4.35 4.19 12.58
CA PRO A 65 -4.72 3.84 11.21
C PRO A 65 -4.92 5.08 10.34
N LEU A 66 -4.64 4.96 9.05
CA LEU A 66 -4.73 6.04 8.07
C LEU A 66 -6.10 6.75 8.09
N ASP A 67 -7.19 6.01 8.23
CA ASP A 67 -8.56 6.52 8.27
C ASP A 67 -8.87 7.36 9.52
N GLN A 68 -8.06 7.27 10.56
CA GLN A 68 -8.18 8.03 11.80
C GLN A 68 -7.23 9.24 11.87
N LEU A 69 -6.25 9.31 10.96
CA LEU A 69 -5.35 10.45 10.85
C LEU A 69 -6.07 11.67 10.26
N GLN A 70 -5.58 12.86 10.56
CA GLN A 70 -6.15 14.12 10.06
C GLN A 70 -5.04 15.10 9.66
N GLY A 71 -5.39 16.04 8.76
CA GLY A 71 -4.49 17.11 8.36
C GLY A 71 -3.19 16.63 7.75
N ALA A 72 -2.08 17.22 8.17
CA ALA A 72 -0.75 16.95 7.61
C ALA A 72 -0.29 15.49 7.81
N ASP A 73 -0.66 14.84 8.91
CA ASP A 73 -0.29 13.43 9.16
C ASP A 73 -1.00 12.48 8.22
N GLN A 74 -2.25 12.76 7.92
CA GLN A 74 -3.04 12.00 6.95
C GLN A 74 -2.51 12.19 5.52
N GLU A 75 -2.16 13.43 5.17
CA GLU A 75 -1.58 13.75 3.86
C GLU A 75 -0.23 13.05 3.66
N ARG A 76 0.65 13.10 4.66
CA ARG A 76 1.94 12.42 4.65
C ARG A 76 1.75 10.90 4.47
N ARG A 77 0.89 10.27 5.28
CA ARG A 77 0.61 8.84 5.17
C ARG A 77 0.01 8.47 3.82
N GLY A 78 -0.82 9.34 3.25
CA GLY A 78 -1.36 9.16 1.89
C GLY A 78 -0.27 9.12 0.83
N LEU A 79 0.74 10.00 0.92
CA LEU A 79 1.91 10.00 0.02
C LEU A 79 2.77 8.75 0.20
N GLU A 80 3.01 8.30 1.43
CA GLU A 80 3.74 7.06 1.74
C GLU A 80 3.06 5.83 1.10
N ILE A 81 1.75 5.73 1.23
CA ILE A 81 0.95 4.66 0.63
C ILE A 81 1.00 4.73 -0.90
N LEU A 82 0.87 5.91 -1.49
CA LEU A 82 0.94 6.09 -2.93
C LEU A 82 2.33 5.71 -3.47
N GLN A 83 3.39 6.09 -2.76
CA GLN A 83 4.76 5.69 -3.12
C GLN A 83 4.94 4.17 -3.02
N ALA A 84 4.42 3.53 -1.98
CA ALA A 84 4.46 2.07 -1.83
C ALA A 84 3.75 1.36 -2.99
N MET A 85 2.60 1.87 -3.42
CA MET A 85 1.87 1.36 -4.59
C MET A 85 2.70 1.44 -5.88
N ILE A 86 3.30 2.60 -6.15
CA ILE A 86 4.12 2.82 -7.35
C ILE A 86 5.35 1.92 -7.33
N MET A 87 6.04 1.80 -6.20
CA MET A 87 7.21 0.93 -6.08
C MET A 87 6.86 -0.55 -6.25
N ALA A 88 5.76 -1.00 -5.64
CA ALA A 88 5.28 -2.37 -5.78
C ALA A 88 4.89 -2.70 -7.23
N ALA A 89 4.20 -1.78 -7.92
CA ALA A 89 3.84 -1.95 -9.33
C ALA A 89 5.06 -2.04 -10.27
N ARG A 90 6.23 -1.59 -9.81
CA ARG A 90 7.51 -1.61 -10.55
C ARG A 90 8.46 -2.70 -10.05
N ALA A 91 8.03 -3.55 -9.13
CA ALA A 91 8.90 -4.49 -8.43
C ALA A 91 9.55 -5.53 -9.33
N ASP A 92 8.96 -5.84 -10.48
CA ASP A 92 9.53 -6.69 -11.52
C ASP A 92 10.56 -5.96 -12.43
N GLY A 93 10.84 -4.69 -12.13
CA GLY A 93 11.75 -3.85 -12.89
C GLY A 93 11.14 -3.17 -14.10
N HIS A 94 9.84 -3.39 -14.36
CA HIS A 94 9.14 -2.84 -15.51
C HIS A 94 7.84 -2.15 -15.06
N ILE A 95 7.65 -0.94 -15.53
CA ILE A 95 6.33 -0.37 -15.75
C ILE A 95 6.32 0.05 -17.21
N ASP A 96 5.52 -0.60 -18.02
CA ASP A 96 5.46 -0.27 -19.43
C ASP A 96 4.78 1.08 -19.68
N ALA A 97 4.91 1.60 -20.92
CA ALA A 97 4.35 2.90 -21.25
C ALA A 97 2.81 2.96 -21.10
N ASN A 98 2.13 1.84 -21.30
CA ASN A 98 0.66 1.77 -21.18
C ASN A 98 0.25 1.76 -19.70
N GLU A 99 0.95 1.01 -18.86
CA GLU A 99 0.73 0.97 -17.40
C GLU A 99 1.01 2.32 -16.76
N ARG A 100 2.11 2.97 -17.15
CA ARG A 100 2.44 4.33 -16.71
C ARG A 100 1.36 5.33 -17.14
N ALA A 101 0.92 5.28 -18.39
CA ALA A 101 -0.13 6.16 -18.90
C ALA A 101 -1.48 5.89 -18.21
N LEU A 102 -1.78 4.62 -17.89
CA LEU A 102 -2.98 4.25 -17.14
C LEU A 102 -2.95 4.85 -15.73
N LEU A 103 -1.88 4.61 -14.98
CA LEU A 103 -1.71 5.18 -13.63
C LEU A 103 -1.79 6.71 -13.65
N THR A 104 -1.09 7.35 -14.59
CA THR A 104 -1.12 8.81 -14.74
C THR A 104 -2.54 9.32 -14.99
N ARG A 105 -3.25 8.70 -15.92
CA ARG A 105 -4.64 9.07 -16.24
C ARG A 105 -5.59 8.88 -15.05
N GLU A 106 -5.46 7.79 -14.32
CA GLU A 106 -6.28 7.53 -13.15
C GLU A 106 -6.03 8.59 -12.05
N ILE A 107 -4.77 8.96 -11.84
CA ILE A 107 -4.37 10.00 -10.90
C ILE A 107 -4.89 11.37 -11.32
N GLU A 108 -4.83 11.71 -12.62
CA GLU A 108 -5.40 12.95 -13.16
C GLU A 108 -6.92 13.03 -12.98
N GLN A 109 -7.64 11.93 -13.22
CA GLN A 109 -9.10 11.87 -13.01
C GLN A 109 -9.49 12.09 -11.54
N LEU A 110 -8.61 11.77 -10.62
CA LEU A 110 -8.80 11.98 -9.18
C LEU A 110 -8.54 13.43 -8.75
N GLY A 111 -8.18 14.32 -9.68
CA GLY A 111 -7.99 15.73 -9.41
C GLY A 111 -6.65 16.05 -8.77
N ALA A 112 -5.60 15.29 -9.09
CA ALA A 112 -4.24 15.64 -8.70
C ALA A 112 -3.89 17.02 -9.21
N ASP A 113 -3.33 17.87 -8.35
CA ASP A 113 -2.76 19.13 -8.78
C ASP A 113 -1.40 18.94 -9.48
N ASP A 114 -0.90 19.98 -10.13
CA ASP A 114 0.34 19.92 -10.91
C ASP A 114 1.55 19.48 -10.03
N GLU A 115 1.57 19.85 -8.76
CA GLU A 115 2.63 19.50 -7.82
C GLU A 115 2.62 18.00 -7.50
N LEU A 116 1.46 17.44 -7.18
CA LEU A 116 1.30 16.02 -6.92
C LEU A 116 1.56 15.19 -8.17
N HIS A 117 1.09 15.67 -9.34
CA HIS A 117 1.37 15.03 -10.62
C HIS A 117 2.88 14.98 -10.90
N ALA A 118 3.60 16.09 -10.76
CA ALA A 118 5.05 16.14 -10.95
C ALA A 118 5.79 15.21 -9.98
N TRP A 119 5.38 15.17 -8.71
CA TRP A 119 5.94 14.27 -7.71
C TRP A 119 5.75 12.81 -8.10
N ILE A 120 4.57 12.40 -8.55
CA ILE A 120 4.27 11.04 -9.00
C ILE A 120 5.15 10.64 -10.18
N GLN A 121 5.34 11.53 -11.16
CA GLN A 121 6.23 11.26 -12.29
C GLN A 121 7.67 10.98 -11.82
N THR A 122 8.14 11.68 -10.79
CA THR A 122 9.47 11.40 -10.21
C THR A 122 9.54 10.02 -9.56
N GLN A 123 8.44 9.53 -8.97
CA GLN A 123 8.40 8.20 -8.34
C GLN A 123 8.50 7.07 -9.36
N PHE A 124 8.02 7.26 -10.59
CA PHE A 124 8.17 6.26 -11.66
C PHE A 124 9.63 6.03 -12.05
N ASP A 125 10.50 7.02 -11.89
CA ASP A 125 11.90 6.96 -12.26
C ASP A 125 12.83 6.78 -11.03
N ALA A 126 12.29 6.87 -9.82
CA ALA A 126 13.04 6.70 -8.58
C ALA A 126 13.59 5.28 -8.43
N PRO A 127 14.76 5.09 -7.80
CA PRO A 127 15.25 3.76 -7.47
C PRO A 127 14.26 2.96 -6.64
N LEU A 128 14.17 1.64 -6.88
CA LEU A 128 13.45 0.72 -5.99
C LEU A 128 14.30 0.51 -4.73
N ASP A 129 13.92 1.16 -3.64
CA ASP A 129 14.63 1.11 -2.37
C ASP A 129 13.65 0.85 -1.23
N ALA A 130 13.57 -0.43 -0.83
CA ALA A 130 12.71 -0.88 0.26
C ALA A 130 13.11 -0.23 1.61
N SER A 131 14.41 0.05 1.81
CA SER A 131 14.87 0.68 3.05
C SER A 131 14.48 2.15 3.12
N ALA A 132 14.57 2.88 2.02
CA ALA A 132 14.11 4.25 1.93
C ALA A 132 12.59 4.35 2.16
N LEU A 133 11.81 3.45 1.55
CA LEU A 133 10.36 3.38 1.77
C LEU A 133 10.03 3.05 3.23
N ALA A 134 10.72 2.08 3.82
CA ALA A 134 10.51 1.69 5.21
C ALA A 134 10.86 2.81 6.20
N ALA A 135 11.87 3.62 5.91
CA ALA A 135 12.27 4.75 6.75
C ALA A 135 11.21 5.87 6.82
N MET A 136 10.22 5.88 5.92
CA MET A 136 9.11 6.82 5.96
C MET A 136 8.05 6.42 6.98
N ALA A 137 7.96 5.15 7.34
CA ALA A 137 6.98 4.66 8.32
C ALA A 137 7.26 5.25 9.72
N ASP A 138 6.36 6.11 10.18
CA ASP A 138 6.46 6.79 11.48
C ASP A 138 5.96 5.93 12.66
N SER A 139 5.38 4.79 12.37
CA SER A 139 4.78 3.91 13.39
C SER A 139 4.65 2.46 12.88
N PRO A 140 4.49 1.49 13.79
CA PRO A 140 4.19 0.12 13.41
C PRO A 140 2.92 -0.01 12.55
N GLN A 141 1.93 0.86 12.76
CA GLN A 141 0.71 0.88 11.93
C GLN A 141 1.02 1.35 10.50
N ALA A 142 1.86 2.39 10.35
CA ALA A 142 2.35 2.83 9.04
C ALA A 142 3.07 1.71 8.28
N ALA A 143 3.96 1.00 8.97
CA ALA A 143 4.70 -0.13 8.40
C ALA A 143 3.74 -1.22 7.86
N ARG A 144 2.70 -1.57 8.62
CA ARG A 144 1.69 -2.54 8.19
C ARG A 144 0.88 -2.08 6.99
N GLU A 145 0.51 -0.80 6.95
CA GLU A 145 -0.26 -0.22 5.84
C GLU A 145 0.56 -0.17 4.55
N ILE A 146 1.83 0.25 4.63
CA ILE A 146 2.78 0.23 3.51
C ILE A 146 2.95 -1.20 2.96
N TYR A 147 3.13 -2.17 3.84
CA TYR A 147 3.27 -3.58 3.44
C TYR A 147 1.98 -4.11 2.80
N LEU A 148 0.83 -3.90 3.44
CA LEU A 148 -0.47 -4.39 2.96
C LEU A 148 -0.78 -3.87 1.56
N VAL A 149 -0.58 -2.57 1.30
CA VAL A 149 -0.84 -1.99 -0.02
C VAL A 149 0.13 -2.54 -1.08
N SER A 150 1.38 -2.81 -0.70
CA SER A 150 2.36 -3.44 -1.58
C SER A 150 1.95 -4.87 -1.97
N VAL A 151 1.42 -5.66 -1.02
CA VAL A 151 0.87 -7.01 -1.29
C VAL A 151 -0.28 -6.96 -2.31
N VAL A 152 -1.16 -5.95 -2.20
CA VAL A 152 -2.27 -5.78 -3.16
C VAL A 152 -1.78 -5.52 -4.59
N MET A 153 -0.63 -4.87 -4.73
CA MET A 153 -0.09 -4.44 -6.02
C MET A 153 0.76 -5.49 -6.73
N VAL A 154 1.22 -6.52 -6.02
CA VAL A 154 2.12 -7.54 -6.60
C VAL A 154 1.36 -8.80 -7.06
N ASP A 155 1.95 -9.54 -8.00
CA ASP A 155 1.56 -10.91 -8.30
C ASP A 155 2.47 -11.88 -7.53
N GLU A 156 1.91 -12.62 -6.60
CA GLU A 156 2.66 -13.57 -5.76
C GLU A 156 3.41 -14.64 -6.55
N GLN A 157 3.00 -14.92 -7.78
CA GLN A 157 3.64 -15.89 -8.66
C GLN A 157 4.87 -15.32 -9.37
N ASN A 158 5.05 -14.00 -9.36
CA ASN A 158 6.22 -13.34 -9.93
C ASN A 158 7.38 -13.35 -8.91
N PRO A 159 8.51 -14.04 -9.19
CA PRO A 159 9.63 -14.13 -8.25
C PRO A 159 10.26 -12.78 -7.88
N MET A 160 10.26 -11.80 -8.80
CA MET A 160 10.83 -10.47 -8.56
C MET A 160 9.93 -9.67 -7.61
N GLU A 161 8.64 -9.71 -7.82
CA GLU A 161 7.66 -9.06 -6.95
C GLU A 161 7.65 -9.72 -5.56
N ARG A 162 7.76 -11.05 -5.47
CA ARG A 162 7.92 -11.74 -4.18
C ARG A 162 9.20 -11.30 -3.45
N ALA A 163 10.33 -11.23 -4.16
CA ALA A 163 11.58 -10.74 -3.58
C ALA A 163 11.48 -9.29 -3.07
N TRP A 164 10.73 -8.45 -3.76
CA TRP A 164 10.42 -7.10 -3.29
C TRP A 164 9.67 -7.11 -1.96
N LEU A 165 8.60 -7.92 -1.83
CA LEU A 165 7.83 -8.03 -0.59
C LEU A 165 8.70 -8.54 0.57
N ASP A 166 9.58 -9.53 0.32
CA ASP A 166 10.48 -10.07 1.34
C ASP A 166 11.49 -9.00 1.82
N GLN A 167 12.04 -8.20 0.90
CA GLN A 167 12.93 -7.09 1.23
C GLN A 167 12.18 -6.00 2.01
N LEU A 168 10.96 -5.67 1.60
CA LEU A 168 10.15 -4.65 2.25
C LEU A 168 9.73 -5.09 3.65
N ALA A 169 9.29 -6.33 3.84
CA ALA A 169 8.96 -6.87 5.16
C ALA A 169 10.16 -6.79 6.12
N SER A 170 11.35 -7.17 5.61
CA SER A 170 12.60 -7.07 6.38
C SER A 170 12.95 -5.63 6.74
N ALA A 171 12.87 -4.70 5.79
CA ALA A 171 13.17 -3.28 6.01
C ALA A 171 12.18 -2.63 6.99
N LEU A 172 10.90 -2.99 6.93
CA LEU A 172 9.85 -2.55 7.86
C LEU A 172 9.92 -3.25 9.22
N THR A 173 10.86 -4.19 9.41
CA THR A 173 11.00 -4.99 10.64
C THR A 173 9.72 -5.73 11.03
N LEU A 174 8.95 -6.17 10.04
CA LEU A 174 7.75 -6.96 10.27
C LEU A 174 8.13 -8.40 10.66
N ASP A 175 7.49 -8.91 11.71
CA ASP A 175 7.57 -10.33 12.04
C ASP A 175 6.98 -11.19 10.91
N ALA A 176 7.62 -12.32 10.61
CA ALA A 176 7.19 -13.19 9.52
C ALA A 176 5.76 -13.70 9.67
N GLY A 177 5.31 -13.96 10.89
CA GLY A 177 3.91 -14.32 11.16
C GLY A 177 2.94 -13.20 10.90
N LEU A 178 3.33 -11.95 11.23
CA LEU A 178 2.51 -10.77 10.95
C LEU A 178 2.46 -10.47 9.44
N ALA A 179 3.57 -10.59 8.72
CA ALA A 179 3.60 -10.44 7.27
C ALA A 179 2.67 -11.46 6.59
N ALA A 180 2.73 -12.73 6.99
CA ALA A 180 1.84 -13.77 6.48
C ALA A 180 0.35 -13.46 6.78
N GLU A 181 0.03 -12.96 7.96
CA GLU A 181 -1.34 -12.56 8.30
C GLU A 181 -1.83 -11.38 7.44
N LEU A 182 -0.97 -10.39 7.17
CA LEU A 182 -1.28 -9.29 6.26
C LEU A 182 -1.57 -9.78 4.84
N GLU A 183 -0.77 -10.71 4.32
CA GLU A 183 -0.98 -11.34 3.02
C GLU A 183 -2.32 -12.11 2.98
N GLN A 184 -2.63 -12.88 4.01
CA GLN A 184 -3.89 -13.61 4.11
C GLN A 184 -5.12 -12.69 4.10
N GLN A 185 -5.04 -11.50 4.71
CA GLN A 185 -6.14 -10.53 4.68
C GLN A 185 -6.42 -10.01 3.26
N VAL A 186 -5.42 -9.97 2.39
CA VAL A 186 -5.57 -9.57 0.98
C VAL A 186 -6.18 -10.72 0.16
N LEU A 187 -5.73 -11.94 0.42
CA LEU A 187 -6.09 -13.13 -0.36
C LEU A 187 -7.41 -13.78 0.09
N ALA A 188 -7.89 -13.47 1.28
CA ALA A 188 -9.09 -14.06 1.83
C ALA A 188 -10.31 -13.78 0.92
N PRO A 189 -10.99 -14.80 0.39
CA PRO A 189 -12.22 -14.61 -0.36
C PRO A 189 -13.28 -13.98 0.56
N ARG A 190 -13.93 -12.95 0.09
CA ARG A 190 -15.08 -12.31 0.75
C ARG A 190 -16.38 -12.99 0.37
#